data_9e7f3d38e86d6eb06a5e4fac3824bdf4
#
_entry.id   9e7f3d38e86d6eb06a5e4fac3824bdf4
#
_cell.length_a   1.000
_cell.length_b   1.000
_cell.length_c   1.000
_cell.angle_alpha   90.00
_cell.angle_beta   90.00
_cell.angle_gamma   90.00
#
_symmetry.space_group_name_H-M   'P 1'
#
loop_
_entity.id
_entity.type
_entity.pdbx_description
1 polymer ?
#
loop_
_entity_poly.entity_id
_entity_poly.type
_entity_poly.pdbx_seq_one_letter_code
_entity_poly.pdbx_strand_id
1 'polypeptide(L)'
;MSREHKRKRNSISRIVFVGLTIIIQVVWLIELAVKLNAHSAWISACVSLLSIVVVLRLYGRHTSTAMKMPWIMLILAAPVMGLSLFLLFDILGDPGRAGKRIRRFREKIKGCLPQDEAVLARLESENRAAANQFRYLSAYENWPVYQNTRVRYFGDGAETLEAMKADLEKAERFIFMEYFIVADNSAFQEIREILVRKARQGVEVRLMYDDIGSLGFVNMRFARGLSEDGIRCRVFNPAVPVVNLFLNHRDHRKTTVIDGKVGYTGGYNLSDEYFGRAQPYGVWKDTGLRLEGEAVRSLTASFFELWNVTTKEEEDFAHYLNICHKAESEGFVQPFNDNPLSEERTAENVYLNLIAQAEKTLYITTPYLIITDEMSRALRLAAKRGVDVRIITPGIPDKKVVFAITRSYYSGLARQGVRIYEYTPGFCHAKQCLCDGEIASIGSSNFDYRSLYHHFENDVLLYGCDAIGDMARDFDVLFSQCSEVTQRYSTGSGAILRMWQCILRLFAPLV
;
A
#
# COMPACT_ATOMS: atom_id res chain seq x y z
N MET A 1 -13.52 2.77 -34.53
CA MET A 1 -13.12 3.10 -33.14
C MET A 1 -12.94 1.80 -32.40
N SER A 2 -11.74 1.47 -31.96
CA SER A 2 -11.43 0.21 -31.29
C SER A 2 -12.22 0.09 -29.97
N ARG A 3 -12.48 -1.14 -29.52
CA ARG A 3 -13.14 -1.43 -28.23
C ARG A 3 -12.43 -0.71 -27.06
N GLU A 4 -11.14 -0.54 -27.15
CA GLU A 4 -10.28 0.16 -26.19
C GLU A 4 -10.58 1.68 -26.09
N HIS A 5 -10.80 2.36 -27.21
CA HIS A 5 -11.17 3.79 -27.22
C HIS A 5 -12.55 4.03 -26.59
N LYS A 6 -13.49 3.11 -26.79
CA LYS A 6 -14.83 3.19 -26.20
C LYS A 6 -14.80 2.90 -24.70
N ARG A 7 -13.91 2.03 -24.24
CA ARG A 7 -13.64 1.70 -22.83
C ARG A 7 -13.07 2.90 -22.07
N LYS A 8 -11.94 3.48 -22.55
CA LYS A 8 -11.32 4.67 -21.95
C LYS A 8 -12.32 5.84 -21.86
N ARG A 9 -13.13 6.05 -22.88
CA ARG A 9 -14.13 7.12 -22.90
C ARG A 9 -15.22 6.95 -21.84
N ASN A 10 -15.73 5.73 -21.60
CA ASN A 10 -16.75 5.49 -20.60
C ASN A 10 -16.22 5.61 -19.16
N SER A 11 -14.98 5.20 -18.90
CA SER A 11 -14.34 5.36 -17.59
C SER A 11 -13.99 6.81 -17.29
N ILE A 12 -13.45 7.55 -18.28
CA ILE A 12 -13.19 9.00 -18.15
C ILE A 12 -14.49 9.75 -17.89
N SER A 13 -15.58 9.42 -18.58
CA SER A 13 -16.88 10.05 -18.37
C SER A 13 -17.41 9.82 -16.95
N ARG A 14 -17.20 8.64 -16.37
CA ARG A 14 -17.58 8.33 -14.97
C ARG A 14 -16.74 9.14 -13.98
N ILE A 15 -15.41 9.22 -14.16
CA ILE A 15 -14.52 10.02 -13.31
C ILE A 15 -14.95 11.48 -13.33
N VAL A 16 -15.14 12.03 -14.53
CA VAL A 16 -15.55 13.42 -14.72
C VAL A 16 -16.89 13.68 -14.07
N PHE A 17 -17.87 12.80 -14.25
CA PHE A 17 -19.20 12.96 -13.65
C PHE A 17 -19.15 12.92 -12.13
N VAL A 18 -18.49 11.93 -11.53
CA VAL A 18 -18.35 11.81 -10.07
C VAL A 18 -17.56 12.99 -9.51
N GLY A 19 -16.43 13.35 -10.11
CA GLY A 19 -15.61 14.47 -9.69
C GLY A 19 -16.35 15.82 -9.77
N LEU A 20 -17.05 16.07 -10.86
CA LEU A 20 -17.85 17.29 -11.06
C LEU A 20 -18.99 17.38 -10.02
N THR A 21 -19.68 16.28 -9.76
CA THR A 21 -20.75 16.23 -8.76
C THR A 21 -20.23 16.53 -7.35
N ILE A 22 -19.09 15.97 -6.99
CA ILE A 22 -18.44 16.27 -5.69
C ILE A 22 -18.02 17.74 -5.61
N ILE A 23 -17.41 18.28 -6.66
CA ILE A 23 -16.99 19.69 -6.70
C ILE A 23 -18.21 20.61 -6.53
N ILE A 24 -19.31 20.34 -7.24
CA ILE A 24 -20.54 21.14 -7.12
C ILE A 24 -21.09 21.11 -5.69
N GLN A 25 -21.13 19.93 -5.05
CA GLN A 25 -21.60 19.78 -3.66
C GLN A 25 -20.72 20.58 -2.69
N VAL A 26 -19.40 20.50 -2.83
CA VAL A 26 -18.44 21.21 -1.99
C VAL A 26 -18.58 22.73 -2.19
N VAL A 27 -18.63 23.21 -3.43
CA VAL A 27 -18.78 24.64 -3.75
C VAL A 27 -20.09 25.19 -3.17
N TRP A 28 -21.20 24.46 -3.34
CA TRP A 28 -22.50 24.84 -2.78
C TRP A 28 -22.48 24.95 -1.26
N LEU A 29 -21.85 23.98 -0.56
CA LEU A 29 -21.69 24.01 0.90
C LEU A 29 -20.85 25.21 1.37
N ILE A 30 -19.75 25.51 0.67
CA ILE A 30 -18.89 26.65 0.96
C ILE A 30 -19.66 27.95 0.75
N GLU A 31 -20.38 28.12 -0.35
CA GLU A 31 -21.18 29.31 -0.65
C GLU A 31 -22.26 29.56 0.42
N LEU A 32 -22.95 28.46 0.80
CA LEU A 32 -23.96 28.55 1.89
C LEU A 32 -23.33 29.00 3.20
N ALA A 33 -22.19 28.41 3.59
CA ALA A 33 -21.48 28.75 4.82
C ALA A 33 -20.98 30.21 4.82
N VAL A 34 -20.44 30.69 3.68
CA VAL A 34 -19.97 32.07 3.52
C VAL A 34 -21.13 33.08 3.61
N LYS A 35 -22.25 32.79 2.92
CA LYS A 35 -23.46 33.66 2.97
C LYS A 35 -24.03 33.75 4.38
N LEU A 36 -24.10 32.62 5.11
CA LEU A 36 -24.58 32.63 6.51
C LEU A 36 -23.68 33.49 7.42
N ASN A 37 -22.35 33.41 7.22
CA ASN A 37 -21.38 34.16 8.01
C ASN A 37 -21.42 35.69 7.74
N ALA A 38 -21.76 36.12 6.52
CA ALA A 38 -21.80 37.53 6.13
C ALA A 38 -22.97 38.31 6.76
N HIS A 39 -23.98 37.62 7.30
CA HIS A 39 -25.22 38.25 7.76
C HIS A 39 -25.24 38.59 9.25
N SER A 40 -24.25 38.18 10.07
CA SER A 40 -24.28 38.46 11.51
C SER A 40 -22.89 38.39 12.17
N ALA A 41 -22.52 39.44 12.90
CA ALA A 41 -21.29 39.47 13.71
C ALA A 41 -21.27 38.37 14.78
N TRP A 42 -22.41 37.99 15.32
CA TRP A 42 -22.54 36.90 16.29
C TRP A 42 -22.24 35.54 15.66
N ILE A 43 -22.70 35.29 14.44
CA ILE A 43 -22.39 34.05 13.71
C ILE A 43 -20.89 33.96 13.48
N SER A 44 -20.26 35.06 13.05
CA SER A 44 -18.82 35.11 12.84
C SER A 44 -18.02 34.82 14.13
N ALA A 45 -18.43 35.40 15.25
CA ALA A 45 -17.82 35.17 16.55
C ALA A 45 -17.98 33.69 16.98
N CYS A 46 -19.16 33.10 16.83
CA CYS A 46 -19.43 31.70 17.13
C CYS A 46 -18.60 30.76 16.25
N VAL A 47 -18.48 31.03 14.95
CA VAL A 47 -17.66 30.25 14.03
C VAL A 47 -16.18 30.33 14.40
N SER A 48 -15.69 31.51 14.77
CA SER A 48 -14.29 31.69 15.20
C SER A 48 -13.99 30.92 16.49
N LEU A 49 -14.89 31.00 17.47
CA LEU A 49 -14.75 30.22 18.71
C LEU A 49 -14.77 28.71 18.45
N LEU A 50 -15.73 28.26 17.64
CA LEU A 50 -15.80 26.83 17.25
C LEU A 50 -14.54 26.38 16.51
N SER A 51 -13.98 27.21 15.63
CA SER A 51 -12.73 26.94 14.94
C SER A 51 -11.57 26.73 15.91
N ILE A 52 -11.45 27.58 16.93
CA ILE A 52 -10.43 27.42 17.98
C ILE A 52 -10.62 26.10 18.71
N VAL A 53 -11.85 25.74 19.11
CA VAL A 53 -12.14 24.47 19.79
C VAL A 53 -11.80 23.27 18.91
N VAL A 54 -12.17 23.32 17.63
CA VAL A 54 -11.84 22.24 16.67
C VAL A 54 -10.34 22.12 16.45
N VAL A 55 -9.61 23.24 16.33
CA VAL A 55 -8.15 23.25 16.21
C VAL A 55 -7.49 22.64 17.45
N LEU A 56 -7.93 23.00 18.66
CA LEU A 56 -7.42 22.41 19.90
C LEU A 56 -7.69 20.90 19.98
N ARG A 57 -8.92 20.48 19.60
CA ARG A 57 -9.25 19.04 19.52
C ARG A 57 -8.40 18.32 18.48
N LEU A 58 -8.18 18.92 17.30
CA LEU A 58 -7.34 18.35 16.25
C LEU A 58 -5.88 18.25 16.68
N TYR A 59 -5.37 19.28 17.36
CA TYR A 59 -4.02 19.27 17.94
C TYR A 59 -3.85 18.13 18.96
N GLY A 60 -4.84 17.88 19.80
CA GLY A 60 -4.82 16.82 20.81
C GLY A 60 -4.97 15.39 20.26
N ARG A 61 -5.30 15.18 18.99
CA ARG A 61 -5.34 13.83 18.40
C ARG A 61 -3.94 13.23 18.30
N HIS A 62 -3.81 11.93 18.57
CA HIS A 62 -2.54 11.17 18.43
C HIS A 62 -2.27 10.73 16.97
N THR A 63 -2.42 11.64 16.02
CA THR A 63 -2.13 11.40 14.61
C THR A 63 -0.91 12.22 14.17
N SER A 64 -0.27 11.86 13.06
CA SER A 64 0.90 12.56 12.53
C SER A 64 0.64 14.07 12.40
N THR A 65 1.63 14.88 12.81
CA THR A 65 1.57 16.34 12.72
C THR A 65 1.38 16.80 11.27
N ALA A 66 2.01 16.13 10.31
CA ALA A 66 1.87 16.44 8.90
C ALA A 66 0.43 16.30 8.41
N MET A 67 -0.34 15.36 8.93
CA MET A 67 -1.77 15.19 8.61
C MET A 67 -2.65 16.27 9.21
N LYS A 68 -2.28 16.83 10.36
CA LYS A 68 -3.05 17.86 11.07
C LYS A 68 -2.79 19.27 10.55
N MET A 69 -1.54 19.58 10.20
CA MET A 69 -1.12 20.94 9.86
C MET A 69 -1.91 21.58 8.71
N PRO A 70 -2.16 20.92 7.57
CA PRO A 70 -2.98 21.51 6.50
C PRO A 70 -4.37 21.92 6.96
N TRP A 71 -5.01 21.09 7.80
CA TRP A 71 -6.32 21.38 8.37
C TRP A 71 -6.28 22.57 9.35
N ILE A 72 -5.30 22.58 10.24
CA ILE A 72 -5.12 23.69 11.20
C ILE A 72 -4.89 25.00 10.46
N MET A 73 -4.01 25.02 9.46
CA MET A 73 -3.75 26.20 8.64
C MET A 73 -5.00 26.66 7.89
N LEU A 74 -5.74 25.74 7.28
CA LEU A 74 -6.95 26.07 6.53
C LEU A 74 -8.06 26.64 7.44
N ILE A 75 -8.28 26.02 8.61
CA ILE A 75 -9.29 26.48 9.59
C ILE A 75 -8.94 27.86 10.13
N LEU A 76 -7.65 28.12 10.42
CA LEU A 76 -7.24 29.44 10.95
C LEU A 76 -7.21 30.52 9.87
N ALA A 77 -6.81 30.21 8.64
CA ALA A 77 -6.77 31.16 7.53
C ALA A 77 -8.17 31.51 6.98
N ALA A 78 -9.09 30.56 6.95
CA ALA A 78 -10.43 30.69 6.42
C ALA A 78 -11.43 29.93 7.31
N PRO A 79 -11.83 30.49 8.51
CA PRO A 79 -12.58 29.75 9.53
C PRO A 79 -13.84 29.06 9.00
N VAL A 80 -14.68 29.79 8.27
CA VAL A 80 -15.95 29.25 7.74
C VAL A 80 -15.69 28.10 6.75
N MET A 81 -14.83 28.35 5.77
CA MET A 81 -14.51 27.37 4.74
C MET A 81 -13.75 26.17 5.34
N GLY A 82 -12.72 26.45 6.12
CA GLY A 82 -11.88 25.41 6.73
C GLY A 82 -12.65 24.52 7.69
N LEU A 83 -13.50 25.11 8.55
CA LEU A 83 -14.35 24.37 9.46
C LEU A 83 -15.38 23.52 8.71
N SER A 84 -16.05 24.09 7.70
CA SER A 84 -17.04 23.37 6.90
C SER A 84 -16.43 22.18 6.16
N LEU A 85 -15.28 22.38 5.52
CA LEU A 85 -14.55 21.31 4.87
C LEU A 85 -14.07 20.27 5.87
N PHE A 86 -13.45 20.68 6.98
CA PHE A 86 -12.98 19.76 8.00
C PHE A 86 -14.11 18.91 8.58
N LEU A 87 -15.24 19.51 8.96
CA LEU A 87 -16.39 18.77 9.49
C LEU A 87 -16.98 17.83 8.44
N LEU A 88 -17.07 18.27 7.19
CA LEU A 88 -17.49 17.40 6.09
C LEU A 88 -16.56 16.19 5.98
N PHE A 89 -15.23 16.42 6.02
CA PHE A 89 -14.24 15.38 5.95
C PHE A 89 -14.20 14.50 7.21
N ASP A 90 -14.33 15.05 8.40
CA ASP A 90 -14.33 14.28 9.66
C ASP A 90 -15.61 13.41 9.79
N ILE A 91 -16.78 13.98 9.48
CA ILE A 91 -18.07 13.27 9.56
C ILE A 91 -18.20 12.21 8.46
N LEU A 92 -17.84 12.53 7.23
CA LEU A 92 -17.97 11.64 6.10
C LEU A 92 -16.80 10.64 5.99
N GLY A 93 -15.69 10.88 6.69
CA GLY A 93 -14.54 9.98 6.77
C GLY A 93 -14.71 8.85 7.76
N ASP A 94 -15.74 8.88 8.61
CA ASP A 94 -15.98 7.76 9.52
C ASP A 94 -16.25 6.48 8.72
N PRO A 95 -15.42 5.43 8.89
CA PRO A 95 -15.61 4.16 8.21
C PRO A 95 -16.91 3.44 8.62
N GLY A 96 -17.58 3.92 9.68
CA GLY A 96 -18.91 3.49 10.08
C GLY A 96 -19.06 1.96 10.18
N ARG A 97 -19.97 1.40 9.35
CA ARG A 97 -20.25 -0.04 9.32
C ARG A 97 -19.07 -0.86 8.80
N ALA A 98 -18.33 -0.36 7.81
CA ALA A 98 -17.18 -1.04 7.24
C ALA A 98 -16.05 -1.21 8.28
N GLY A 99 -15.72 -0.14 9.01
CA GLY A 99 -14.70 -0.21 10.07
C GLY A 99 -15.09 -1.15 11.22
N LYS A 100 -16.38 -1.17 11.61
CA LYS A 100 -16.87 -2.13 12.63
C LYS A 100 -16.73 -3.58 12.14
N ARG A 101 -17.00 -3.83 10.85
CA ARG A 101 -16.86 -5.17 10.25
C ARG A 101 -15.41 -5.62 10.21
N ILE A 102 -14.49 -4.74 9.79
CA ILE A 102 -13.05 -5.06 9.75
C ILE A 102 -12.56 -5.40 11.16
N ARG A 103 -12.88 -4.58 12.18
CA ARG A 103 -12.48 -4.87 13.58
C ARG A 103 -13.02 -6.22 14.06
N ARG A 104 -14.31 -6.49 13.84
CA ARG A 104 -14.92 -7.76 14.22
C ARG A 104 -14.29 -8.95 13.52
N PHE A 105 -13.92 -8.79 12.25
CA PHE A 105 -13.25 -9.84 11.48
C PHE A 105 -11.83 -10.11 12.04
N ARG A 106 -11.06 -9.06 12.36
CA ARG A 106 -9.74 -9.20 12.98
C ARG A 106 -9.79 -9.95 14.32
N GLU A 107 -10.82 -9.73 15.14
CA GLU A 107 -11.04 -10.49 16.37
C GLU A 107 -11.28 -11.98 16.08
N LYS A 108 -12.00 -12.31 15.01
CA LYS A 108 -12.22 -13.71 14.60
C LYS A 108 -10.91 -14.36 14.10
N ILE A 109 -10.09 -13.62 13.33
CA ILE A 109 -8.80 -14.10 12.83
C ILE A 109 -7.87 -14.50 14.00
N LYS A 110 -7.86 -13.74 15.09
CA LYS A 110 -7.05 -14.06 16.29
C LYS A 110 -7.18 -15.51 16.73
N GLY A 111 -8.42 -16.02 16.73
CA GLY A 111 -8.69 -17.42 17.11
C GLY A 111 -8.29 -18.44 16.05
N CYS A 112 -8.13 -18.02 14.78
CA CYS A 112 -7.86 -18.91 13.65
C CYS A 112 -6.38 -18.99 13.25
N LEU A 113 -5.58 -18.01 13.66
CA LEU A 113 -4.14 -17.90 13.38
C LEU A 113 -3.34 -17.82 14.70
N PRO A 114 -3.26 -18.90 15.50
CA PRO A 114 -2.47 -18.87 16.72
C PRO A 114 -0.97 -18.76 16.39
N GLN A 115 -0.23 -18.01 17.21
CA GLN A 115 1.22 -17.99 17.19
C GLN A 115 1.75 -19.31 17.76
N ASP A 116 2.67 -19.94 17.06
CA ASP A 116 3.48 -21.03 17.61
C ASP A 116 4.64 -20.42 18.41
N GLU A 117 4.55 -20.52 19.74
CA GLU A 117 5.55 -19.95 20.65
C GLU A 117 6.93 -20.61 20.49
N ALA A 118 7.01 -21.86 20.01
CA ALA A 118 8.28 -22.51 19.77
C ALA A 118 9.05 -21.85 18.60
N VAL A 119 8.32 -21.37 17.58
CA VAL A 119 8.90 -20.64 16.45
C VAL A 119 9.47 -19.29 16.91
N LEU A 120 8.73 -18.54 17.77
CA LEU A 120 9.24 -17.29 18.33
C LEU A 120 10.44 -17.52 19.26
N ALA A 121 10.41 -18.54 20.11
CA ALA A 121 11.51 -18.86 21.00
C ALA A 121 12.78 -19.24 20.23
N ARG A 122 12.63 -19.98 19.13
CA ARG A 122 13.74 -20.31 18.22
C ARG A 122 14.32 -19.04 17.59
N LEU A 123 13.48 -18.17 17.03
CA LEU A 123 13.94 -16.89 16.46
C LEU A 123 14.66 -16.04 17.50
N GLU A 124 14.15 -16.00 18.75
CA GLU A 124 14.80 -15.26 19.84
C GLU A 124 16.18 -15.81 20.20
N SER A 125 16.36 -17.12 20.14
CA SER A 125 17.66 -17.75 20.36
C SER A 125 18.65 -17.50 19.23
N GLU A 126 18.18 -17.31 17.99
CA GLU A 126 19.01 -17.02 16.82
C GLU A 126 19.36 -15.51 16.73
N ASN A 127 18.35 -14.65 16.86
CA ASN A 127 18.52 -13.18 16.81
C ASN A 127 17.42 -12.47 17.60
N ARG A 128 17.77 -11.99 18.78
CA ARG A 128 16.84 -11.30 19.68
C ARG A 128 16.28 -9.98 19.09
N ALA A 129 17.09 -9.25 18.34
CA ALA A 129 16.65 -7.99 17.74
C ALA A 129 15.62 -8.24 16.64
N ALA A 130 15.87 -9.23 15.77
CA ALA A 130 14.88 -9.70 14.80
C ALA A 130 13.61 -10.21 15.51
N ALA A 131 13.75 -11.07 16.54
CA ALA A 131 12.61 -11.62 17.28
C ALA A 131 11.70 -10.53 17.89
N ASN A 132 12.26 -9.42 18.36
CA ASN A 132 11.47 -8.30 18.87
C ASN A 132 10.60 -7.67 17.77
N GLN A 133 11.11 -7.56 16.56
CA GLN A 133 10.36 -7.06 15.40
C GLN A 133 9.19 -7.99 15.05
N PHE A 134 9.46 -9.29 14.96
CA PHE A 134 8.43 -10.30 14.69
C PHE A 134 7.39 -10.41 15.81
N ARG A 135 7.83 -10.29 17.07
CA ARG A 135 6.93 -10.28 18.23
C ARG A 135 5.98 -9.09 18.20
N TYR A 136 6.42 -7.92 17.78
CA TYR A 136 5.55 -6.76 17.62
C TYR A 136 4.34 -7.09 16.71
N LEU A 137 4.58 -7.67 15.54
CA LEU A 137 3.53 -8.03 14.60
C LEU A 137 2.61 -9.14 15.13
N SER A 138 3.15 -10.14 15.84
CA SER A 138 2.33 -11.24 16.37
C SER A 138 1.50 -10.80 17.59
N ALA A 139 2.07 -10.00 18.50
CA ALA A 139 1.42 -9.62 19.74
C ALA A 139 0.35 -8.53 19.54
N TYR A 140 0.61 -7.52 18.71
CA TYR A 140 -0.26 -6.36 18.56
C TYR A 140 -1.16 -6.44 17.32
N GLU A 141 -0.67 -7.01 16.22
CA GLU A 141 -1.41 -7.09 14.96
C GLU A 141 -1.96 -8.50 14.66
N ASN A 142 -1.58 -9.51 15.47
CA ASN A 142 -2.02 -10.90 15.36
C ASN A 142 -1.64 -11.59 14.05
N TRP A 143 -0.50 -11.21 13.49
CA TRP A 143 0.09 -11.90 12.35
C TRP A 143 1.19 -12.84 12.87
N PRO A 144 0.99 -14.17 12.81
CA PRO A 144 1.97 -15.12 13.32
C PRO A 144 3.24 -15.15 12.47
N VAL A 145 4.37 -15.45 13.12
CA VAL A 145 5.60 -15.82 12.43
C VAL A 145 5.60 -17.32 12.16
N TYR A 146 6.08 -17.68 10.97
CA TYR A 146 6.11 -19.05 10.49
C TYR A 146 7.52 -19.50 10.17
N GLN A 147 7.76 -20.81 10.33
CA GLN A 147 8.77 -21.58 9.65
C GLN A 147 8.07 -22.46 8.58
N ASN A 148 8.73 -23.48 8.07
CA ASN A 148 8.14 -24.43 7.11
C ASN A 148 7.46 -23.74 5.91
N THR A 149 8.08 -22.64 5.46
CA THR A 149 7.59 -21.86 4.31
C THR A 149 8.76 -21.55 3.40
N ARG A 150 8.75 -22.13 2.21
CA ARG A 150 9.71 -21.81 1.15
C ARG A 150 9.36 -20.47 0.53
N VAL A 151 10.33 -19.58 0.44
CA VAL A 151 10.17 -18.27 -0.18
C VAL A 151 11.02 -18.20 -1.44
N ARG A 152 10.42 -17.78 -2.55
CA ARG A 152 11.13 -17.44 -3.78
C ARG A 152 10.94 -15.96 -4.07
N TYR A 153 12.04 -15.27 -4.25
CA TYR A 153 12.05 -13.87 -4.66
C TYR A 153 12.07 -13.78 -6.19
N PHE A 154 11.37 -12.80 -6.73
CA PHE A 154 11.36 -12.42 -8.13
C PHE A 154 11.77 -10.96 -8.27
N GLY A 155 12.87 -10.70 -8.93
CA GLY A 155 13.31 -9.37 -9.34
C GLY A 155 12.71 -8.91 -10.66
N ASP A 156 11.90 -9.75 -11.32
CA ASP A 156 11.30 -9.49 -12.63
C ASP A 156 9.81 -9.87 -12.62
N GLY A 157 8.97 -8.96 -13.12
CA GLY A 157 7.54 -9.18 -13.19
C GLY A 157 7.15 -10.25 -14.24
N ALA A 158 7.86 -10.36 -15.36
CA ALA A 158 7.56 -11.37 -16.37
C ALA A 158 7.79 -12.79 -15.82
N GLU A 159 8.89 -13.00 -15.09
CA GLU A 159 9.15 -14.26 -14.41
C GLU A 159 8.09 -14.58 -13.37
N THR A 160 7.65 -13.55 -12.61
CA THR A 160 6.55 -13.69 -11.62
C THR A 160 5.26 -14.16 -12.29
N LEU A 161 4.90 -13.57 -13.44
CA LEU A 161 3.69 -13.93 -14.17
C LEU A 161 3.71 -15.37 -14.65
N GLU A 162 4.82 -15.82 -15.24
CA GLU A 162 4.95 -17.20 -15.73
C GLU A 162 4.90 -18.22 -14.58
N ALA A 163 5.57 -17.95 -13.46
CA ALA A 163 5.50 -18.80 -12.28
C ALA A 163 4.06 -18.85 -11.70
N MET A 164 3.39 -17.72 -11.63
CA MET A 164 2.00 -17.63 -11.15
C MET A 164 1.05 -18.43 -12.05
N LYS A 165 1.15 -18.28 -13.39
CA LYS A 165 0.34 -19.06 -14.34
C LYS A 165 0.54 -20.56 -14.16
N ALA A 166 1.81 -20.99 -14.00
CA ALA A 166 2.14 -22.40 -13.80
C ALA A 166 1.54 -22.97 -12.50
N ASP A 167 1.46 -22.18 -11.44
CA ASP A 167 0.84 -22.63 -10.18
C ASP A 167 -0.70 -22.54 -10.23
N LEU A 168 -1.28 -21.54 -10.90
CA LEU A 168 -2.72 -21.45 -11.15
C LEU A 168 -3.26 -22.69 -11.92
N GLU A 169 -2.47 -23.21 -12.86
CA GLU A 169 -2.82 -24.46 -13.58
C GLU A 169 -2.89 -25.70 -12.68
N LYS A 170 -2.18 -25.69 -11.55
CA LYS A 170 -2.16 -26.80 -10.58
C LYS A 170 -3.25 -26.71 -9.53
N ALA A 171 -4.04 -25.62 -9.52
CA ALA A 171 -5.11 -25.43 -8.53
C ALA A 171 -6.15 -26.54 -8.59
N GLU A 172 -6.52 -27.10 -7.44
CA GLU A 172 -7.47 -28.21 -7.31
C GLU A 172 -8.73 -27.83 -6.53
N ARG A 173 -8.64 -26.85 -5.58
CA ARG A 173 -9.70 -26.52 -4.65
C ARG A 173 -10.18 -25.09 -4.81
N PHE A 174 -9.28 -24.11 -4.70
CA PHE A 174 -9.63 -22.71 -4.80
C PHE A 174 -8.48 -21.80 -5.25
N ILE A 175 -8.85 -20.68 -5.88
CA ILE A 175 -7.99 -19.58 -6.25
C ILE A 175 -8.62 -18.29 -5.74
N PHE A 176 -7.88 -17.54 -4.90
CA PHE A 176 -8.28 -16.22 -4.42
C PHE A 176 -7.29 -15.16 -4.89
N MET A 177 -7.79 -14.11 -5.51
CA MET A 177 -6.97 -13.02 -6.06
C MET A 177 -7.51 -11.67 -5.60
N GLU A 178 -6.63 -10.81 -5.11
CA GLU A 178 -6.92 -9.47 -4.61
C GLU A 178 -5.89 -8.50 -5.16
N TYR A 179 -6.34 -7.49 -5.93
CA TYR A 179 -5.43 -6.55 -6.60
C TYR A 179 -5.99 -5.13 -6.64
N PHE A 180 -5.11 -4.15 -6.47
CA PHE A 180 -5.48 -2.74 -6.62
C PHE A 180 -5.84 -2.40 -8.07
N ILE A 181 -5.01 -2.80 -9.04
CA ILE A 181 -5.28 -2.62 -10.47
C ILE A 181 -5.47 -3.98 -11.13
N VAL A 182 -6.61 -4.13 -11.78
CA VAL A 182 -6.85 -5.18 -12.77
C VAL A 182 -7.14 -4.49 -14.11
N ALA A 183 -6.30 -4.73 -15.09
CA ALA A 183 -6.48 -4.18 -16.43
C ALA A 183 -6.87 -5.29 -17.41
N ASP A 184 -7.93 -5.06 -18.17
CA ASP A 184 -8.39 -6.01 -19.19
C ASP A 184 -7.48 -5.93 -20.43
N ASN A 185 -6.22 -6.34 -20.25
CA ASN A 185 -5.16 -6.35 -21.26
C ASN A 185 -4.50 -7.74 -21.36
N SER A 186 -3.41 -7.87 -22.10
CA SER A 186 -2.88 -9.17 -22.52
C SER A 186 -2.44 -10.02 -21.31
N ALA A 187 -1.78 -9.46 -20.31
CA ALA A 187 -1.33 -10.21 -19.14
C ALA A 187 -2.51 -10.77 -18.34
N PHE A 188 -3.53 -9.95 -18.09
CA PHE A 188 -4.71 -10.43 -17.37
C PHE A 188 -5.55 -11.41 -18.19
N GLN A 189 -5.61 -11.27 -19.51
CA GLN A 189 -6.38 -12.22 -20.35
C GLN A 189 -5.81 -13.64 -20.26
N GLU A 190 -4.48 -13.83 -20.24
CA GLU A 190 -3.86 -15.13 -20.04
C GLU A 190 -4.22 -15.74 -18.67
N ILE A 191 -4.20 -14.93 -17.61
CA ILE A 191 -4.63 -15.36 -16.27
C ILE A 191 -6.13 -15.72 -16.32
N ARG A 192 -6.99 -14.87 -16.91
CA ARG A 192 -8.42 -15.09 -17.01
C ARG A 192 -8.76 -16.40 -17.71
N GLU A 193 -8.07 -16.74 -18.80
CA GLU A 193 -8.26 -18.01 -19.51
C GLU A 193 -8.03 -19.21 -18.57
N ILE A 194 -6.99 -19.15 -17.73
CA ILE A 194 -6.72 -20.19 -16.72
C ILE A 194 -7.84 -20.21 -15.69
N LEU A 195 -8.22 -19.06 -15.14
CA LEU A 195 -9.25 -18.94 -14.11
C LEU A 195 -10.60 -19.50 -14.60
N VAL A 196 -11.01 -19.17 -15.83
CA VAL A 196 -12.24 -19.68 -16.45
C VAL A 196 -12.21 -21.20 -16.62
N ARG A 197 -11.07 -21.72 -17.10
CA ARG A 197 -10.89 -23.17 -17.23
C ARG A 197 -10.98 -23.88 -15.88
N LYS A 198 -10.32 -23.33 -14.84
CA LYS A 198 -10.37 -23.87 -13.48
C LYS A 198 -11.76 -23.80 -12.86
N ALA A 199 -12.48 -22.69 -13.04
CA ALA A 199 -13.85 -22.56 -12.58
C ALA A 199 -14.77 -23.62 -13.22
N ARG A 200 -14.62 -23.88 -14.52
CA ARG A 200 -15.36 -24.95 -15.22
C ARG A 200 -15.01 -26.36 -14.72
N GLN A 201 -13.82 -26.56 -14.15
CA GLN A 201 -13.39 -27.81 -13.52
C GLN A 201 -13.88 -27.96 -12.08
N GLY A 202 -14.62 -26.98 -11.55
CA GLY A 202 -15.17 -27.00 -10.19
C GLY A 202 -14.24 -26.35 -9.14
N VAL A 203 -13.12 -25.76 -9.54
CA VAL A 203 -12.28 -24.98 -8.63
C VAL A 203 -12.99 -23.68 -8.26
N GLU A 204 -13.03 -23.35 -6.98
CA GLU A 204 -13.62 -22.11 -6.52
C GLU A 204 -12.70 -20.92 -6.85
N VAL A 205 -13.14 -20.02 -7.72
CA VAL A 205 -12.35 -18.84 -8.12
C VAL A 205 -12.99 -17.56 -7.61
N ARG A 206 -12.23 -16.77 -6.85
CA ARG A 206 -12.61 -15.44 -6.36
C ARG A 206 -11.63 -14.39 -6.81
N LEU A 207 -12.13 -13.28 -7.32
CA LEU A 207 -11.32 -12.10 -7.67
C LEU A 207 -11.92 -10.86 -7.01
N MET A 208 -11.09 -10.10 -6.31
CA MET A 208 -11.44 -8.78 -5.80
C MET A 208 -10.49 -7.74 -6.39
N TYR A 209 -11.02 -6.56 -6.75
CA TYR A 209 -10.21 -5.45 -7.20
C TYR A 209 -10.75 -4.12 -6.67
N ASP A 210 -9.85 -3.15 -6.57
CA ASP A 210 -10.21 -1.79 -6.16
C ASP A 210 -10.84 -1.02 -7.32
N ASP A 211 -11.97 -0.34 -7.07
CA ASP A 211 -12.71 0.38 -8.11
C ASP A 211 -11.92 1.57 -8.67
N ILE A 212 -11.30 2.38 -7.79
CA ILE A 212 -10.53 3.56 -8.23
C ILE A 212 -9.20 3.14 -8.84
N GLY A 213 -8.53 2.13 -8.27
CA GLY A 213 -7.29 1.58 -8.83
C GLY A 213 -7.48 1.06 -10.25
N SER A 214 -8.58 0.37 -10.49
CA SER A 214 -8.89 -0.22 -11.80
C SER A 214 -9.67 0.72 -12.72
N LEU A 215 -9.93 1.97 -12.28
CA LEU A 215 -10.69 2.95 -13.04
C LEU A 215 -9.90 3.37 -14.30
N GLY A 216 -10.51 3.22 -15.47
CA GLY A 216 -9.83 3.43 -16.75
C GLY A 216 -9.32 2.16 -17.42
N PHE A 217 -9.11 1.08 -16.67
CA PHE A 217 -8.63 -0.20 -17.17
C PHE A 217 -9.75 -1.21 -17.40
N VAL A 218 -10.83 -1.16 -16.59
CA VAL A 218 -12.01 -2.00 -16.73
C VAL A 218 -13.28 -1.15 -16.83
N ASN A 219 -14.37 -1.74 -17.33
CA ASN A 219 -15.67 -1.09 -17.40
C ASN A 219 -16.65 -1.69 -16.37
N MET A 220 -17.79 -1.04 -16.16
CA MET A 220 -18.83 -1.50 -15.21
C MET A 220 -19.39 -2.92 -15.48
N ARG A 221 -19.19 -3.48 -16.68
CA ARG A 221 -19.64 -4.83 -17.03
C ARG A 221 -18.56 -5.88 -16.77
N PHE A 222 -17.33 -5.46 -16.45
CA PHE A 222 -16.19 -6.37 -16.30
C PHE A 222 -16.45 -7.42 -15.20
N ALA A 223 -16.83 -6.97 -14.00
CA ALA A 223 -17.13 -7.89 -12.90
C ALA A 223 -18.27 -8.84 -13.22
N ARG A 224 -19.32 -8.36 -13.92
CA ARG A 224 -20.42 -9.21 -14.38
C ARG A 224 -19.94 -10.24 -15.38
N GLY A 225 -19.12 -9.86 -16.36
CA GLY A 225 -18.55 -10.81 -17.33
C GLY A 225 -17.72 -11.89 -16.68
N LEU A 226 -16.94 -11.58 -15.65
CA LEU A 226 -16.22 -12.58 -14.88
C LEU A 226 -17.17 -13.52 -14.12
N SER A 227 -18.28 -12.98 -13.57
CA SER A 227 -19.28 -13.80 -12.89
C SER A 227 -20.01 -14.74 -13.84
N GLU A 228 -20.27 -14.31 -15.08
CA GLU A 228 -20.85 -15.14 -16.14
C GLU A 228 -19.88 -16.27 -16.56
N ASP A 229 -18.57 -16.04 -16.41
CA ASP A 229 -17.51 -17.04 -16.64
C ASP A 229 -17.31 -18.00 -15.44
N GLY A 230 -18.10 -17.87 -14.36
CA GLY A 230 -18.00 -18.71 -13.16
C GLY A 230 -17.04 -18.21 -12.10
N ILE A 231 -16.46 -17.02 -12.26
CA ILE A 231 -15.54 -16.39 -11.31
C ILE A 231 -16.33 -15.47 -10.37
N ARG A 232 -16.31 -15.71 -9.08
CA ARG A 232 -16.92 -14.80 -8.09
C ARG A 232 -16.11 -13.50 -8.02
N CYS A 233 -16.58 -12.45 -8.69
CA CYS A 233 -15.90 -11.17 -8.76
C CYS A 233 -16.55 -10.12 -7.86
N ARG A 234 -15.73 -9.37 -7.08
CA ARG A 234 -16.16 -8.26 -6.23
C ARG A 234 -15.34 -7.02 -6.47
N VAL A 235 -15.99 -5.87 -6.27
CA VAL A 235 -15.36 -4.55 -6.42
C VAL A 235 -15.25 -3.93 -5.04
N PHE A 236 -14.03 -3.61 -4.62
CA PHE A 236 -13.81 -2.94 -3.34
C PHE A 236 -14.08 -1.44 -3.47
N ASN A 237 -14.81 -0.91 -2.50
CA ASN A 237 -15.11 0.51 -2.29
C ASN A 237 -15.47 1.27 -3.59
N PRO A 238 -16.62 0.95 -4.23
CA PRO A 238 -17.03 1.56 -5.49
C PRO A 238 -17.19 3.07 -5.37
N ALA A 239 -16.66 3.81 -6.35
CA ALA A 239 -16.86 5.25 -6.44
C ALA A 239 -18.30 5.58 -6.82
N VAL A 240 -19.02 6.19 -5.88
CA VAL A 240 -20.39 6.67 -6.06
C VAL A 240 -20.39 8.20 -6.09
N PRO A 241 -21.34 8.87 -6.79
CA PRO A 241 -21.41 10.33 -6.90
C PRO A 241 -21.99 10.99 -5.64
N VAL A 242 -21.48 10.59 -4.49
CA VAL A 242 -21.83 11.15 -3.17
C VAL A 242 -20.52 11.45 -2.45
N VAL A 243 -20.45 12.54 -1.71
CA VAL A 243 -19.29 12.83 -0.87
C VAL A 243 -19.21 11.75 0.21
N ASN A 244 -18.29 10.83 0.01
CA ASN A 244 -17.98 9.75 0.94
C ASN A 244 -16.46 9.63 1.02
N LEU A 245 -15.88 10.03 2.14
CA LEU A 245 -14.43 10.07 2.30
C LEU A 245 -13.82 8.72 2.67
N PHE A 246 -14.65 7.73 3.01
CA PHE A 246 -14.19 6.34 3.00
C PHE A 246 -13.64 5.93 1.62
N LEU A 247 -14.03 6.64 0.55
CA LEU A 247 -13.42 6.52 -0.78
C LEU A 247 -11.91 6.77 -0.80
N ASN A 248 -11.36 7.47 0.19
CA ASN A 248 -9.92 7.69 0.31
C ASN A 248 -9.17 6.42 0.77
N HIS A 249 -9.86 5.50 1.45
CA HIS A 249 -9.29 4.21 1.86
C HIS A 249 -9.40 3.21 0.73
N ARG A 250 -8.24 2.82 0.17
CA ARG A 250 -8.16 1.93 -1.00
C ARG A 250 -7.53 0.61 -0.64
N ASP A 251 -7.96 -0.44 -1.33
CA ASP A 251 -7.32 -1.74 -1.27
C ASP A 251 -6.10 -1.75 -2.20
N HIS A 252 -4.92 -1.52 -1.62
CA HIS A 252 -3.67 -1.47 -2.39
C HIS A 252 -2.89 -2.78 -2.33
N ARG A 253 -3.49 -3.85 -1.78
CA ARG A 253 -2.90 -5.19 -1.70
C ARG A 253 -2.77 -5.83 -3.08
N LYS A 254 -1.82 -6.76 -3.20
CA LYS A 254 -1.62 -7.60 -4.36
C LYS A 254 -1.36 -9.01 -3.84
N THR A 255 -2.38 -9.85 -3.89
CA THR A 255 -2.31 -11.18 -3.32
C THR A 255 -2.97 -12.19 -4.25
N THR A 256 -2.32 -13.32 -4.46
CA THR A 256 -2.91 -14.52 -5.05
C THR A 256 -2.69 -15.68 -4.11
N VAL A 257 -3.74 -16.43 -3.79
CA VAL A 257 -3.69 -17.64 -2.96
C VAL A 257 -4.23 -18.81 -3.76
N ILE A 258 -3.51 -19.90 -3.78
CA ILE A 258 -3.84 -21.13 -4.50
C ILE A 258 -3.88 -22.27 -3.50
N ASP A 259 -5.06 -22.88 -3.33
CA ASP A 259 -5.33 -24.03 -2.46
C ASP A 259 -4.91 -23.88 -0.99
N GLY A 260 -4.56 -22.64 -0.54
CA GLY A 260 -3.96 -22.40 0.77
C GLY A 260 -2.56 -22.96 0.94
N LYS A 261 -1.91 -23.40 -0.15
CA LYS A 261 -0.59 -24.00 -0.19
C LYS A 261 0.47 -23.07 -0.76
N VAL A 262 0.09 -22.32 -1.82
CA VAL A 262 0.94 -21.37 -2.51
C VAL A 262 0.31 -19.99 -2.47
N GLY A 263 1.14 -18.97 -2.21
CA GLY A 263 0.73 -17.58 -2.22
C GLY A 263 1.70 -16.69 -2.97
N TYR A 264 1.19 -15.67 -3.65
CA TYR A 264 1.97 -14.63 -4.32
C TYR A 264 1.63 -13.28 -3.73
N THR A 265 2.63 -12.43 -3.52
CA THR A 265 2.47 -11.03 -3.14
C THR A 265 3.64 -10.20 -3.64
N GLY A 266 3.53 -8.86 -3.59
CA GLY A 266 4.58 -7.95 -4.04
C GLY A 266 4.05 -6.59 -4.47
N GLY A 267 4.83 -5.87 -5.29
CA GLY A 267 4.47 -4.55 -5.78
C GLY A 267 3.58 -4.55 -7.03
N TYR A 268 3.54 -5.62 -7.79
CA TYR A 268 2.94 -5.72 -9.11
C TYR A 268 1.41 -5.82 -9.09
N ASN A 269 0.76 -5.15 -10.05
CA ASN A 269 -0.67 -5.31 -10.32
C ASN A 269 -0.89 -6.19 -11.58
N LEU A 270 -2.14 -6.52 -11.88
CA LEU A 270 -2.52 -7.30 -13.07
C LEU A 270 -2.70 -6.38 -14.29
N SER A 271 -1.59 -5.88 -14.82
CA SER A 271 -1.55 -5.04 -16.02
C SER A 271 -0.22 -5.19 -16.76
N ASP A 272 -0.24 -4.99 -18.07
CA ASP A 272 0.87 -5.27 -19.00
C ASP A 272 2.20 -4.60 -18.62
N GLU A 273 2.17 -3.39 -18.07
CA GLU A 273 3.36 -2.64 -17.66
C GLU A 273 4.16 -3.34 -16.56
N TYR A 274 3.49 -4.01 -15.62
CA TYR A 274 4.15 -4.72 -14.51
C TYR A 274 4.89 -5.98 -14.96
N PHE A 275 4.52 -6.51 -16.11
CA PHE A 275 5.06 -7.75 -16.66
C PHE A 275 5.91 -7.52 -17.93
N GLY A 276 6.40 -6.30 -18.13
CA GLY A 276 7.29 -5.94 -19.22
C GLY A 276 6.65 -5.89 -20.61
N ARG A 277 5.32 -6.04 -20.72
CA ARG A 277 4.59 -6.06 -22.02
C ARG A 277 4.26 -4.66 -22.55
N ALA A 278 4.32 -3.66 -21.68
CA ALA A 278 4.18 -2.24 -22.03
C ALA A 278 5.21 -1.43 -21.23
N GLN A 279 5.74 -0.37 -21.85
CA GLN A 279 6.80 0.45 -21.24
C GLN A 279 6.45 1.95 -21.30
N PRO A 280 5.35 2.39 -20.67
CA PRO A 280 4.90 3.79 -20.76
C PRO A 280 5.89 4.78 -20.11
N TYR A 281 6.75 4.30 -19.20
CA TYR A 281 7.71 5.09 -18.44
C TYR A 281 9.11 4.46 -18.48
N GLY A 282 9.52 3.91 -19.62
CA GLY A 282 10.74 3.12 -19.76
C GLY A 282 10.58 1.73 -19.14
N VAL A 283 11.70 1.10 -18.77
CA VAL A 283 11.69 -0.23 -18.16
C VAL A 283 10.98 -0.16 -16.79
N TRP A 284 9.93 -0.97 -16.62
CA TRP A 284 9.20 -1.08 -15.38
C TRP A 284 9.85 -2.14 -14.49
N LYS A 285 10.41 -1.71 -13.37
CA LYS A 285 10.99 -2.61 -12.36
C LYS A 285 10.00 -2.81 -11.23
N ASP A 286 9.59 -4.05 -11.00
CA ASP A 286 8.83 -4.45 -9.83
C ASP A 286 9.36 -5.75 -9.25
N THR A 287 8.91 -6.11 -8.04
CA THR A 287 9.37 -7.29 -7.32
C THR A 287 8.21 -8.04 -6.70
N GLY A 288 8.40 -9.34 -6.51
CA GLY A 288 7.40 -10.20 -5.92
C GLY A 288 7.97 -11.37 -5.13
N LEU A 289 7.12 -11.98 -4.34
CA LEU A 289 7.38 -13.19 -3.59
C LEU A 289 6.39 -14.28 -3.97
N ARG A 290 6.88 -15.51 -4.04
CA ARG A 290 6.11 -16.74 -3.99
C ARG A 290 6.38 -17.40 -2.64
N LEU A 291 5.35 -17.64 -1.88
CA LEU A 291 5.37 -18.38 -0.63
C LEU A 291 4.76 -19.76 -0.87
N GLU A 292 5.39 -20.79 -0.33
CA GLU A 292 4.84 -22.14 -0.32
C GLU A 292 5.00 -22.72 1.07
N GLY A 293 3.88 -22.98 1.75
CA GLY A 293 3.90 -23.49 3.12
C GLY A 293 2.96 -22.78 4.09
N GLU A 294 3.29 -22.85 5.37
CA GLU A 294 2.39 -22.44 6.48
C GLU A 294 2.04 -20.94 6.45
N ALA A 295 2.94 -20.06 6.01
CA ALA A 295 2.69 -18.62 5.98
C ALA A 295 1.56 -18.20 5.00
N VAL A 296 1.19 -19.06 4.05
CA VAL A 296 0.07 -18.80 3.11
C VAL A 296 -1.26 -18.67 3.86
N ARG A 297 -1.36 -19.21 5.08
CA ARG A 297 -2.54 -19.00 5.96
C ARG A 297 -2.78 -17.52 6.25
N SER A 298 -1.73 -16.74 6.51
CA SER A 298 -1.87 -15.29 6.74
C SER A 298 -2.31 -14.55 5.48
N LEU A 299 -1.81 -14.91 4.29
CA LEU A 299 -2.29 -14.34 3.03
C LEU A 299 -3.77 -14.69 2.77
N THR A 300 -4.18 -15.92 3.10
CA THR A 300 -5.57 -16.35 2.99
C THR A 300 -6.49 -15.54 3.93
N ALA A 301 -6.05 -15.34 5.18
CA ALA A 301 -6.78 -14.52 6.14
C ALA A 301 -6.86 -13.05 5.70
N SER A 302 -5.76 -12.52 5.14
CA SER A 302 -5.71 -11.18 4.54
C SER A 302 -6.79 -10.99 3.48
N PHE A 303 -6.91 -11.92 2.53
CA PHE A 303 -7.94 -11.88 1.50
C PHE A 303 -9.35 -11.81 2.11
N PHE A 304 -9.66 -12.64 3.10
CA PHE A 304 -10.99 -12.67 3.72
C PHE A 304 -11.29 -11.41 4.55
N GLU A 305 -10.29 -10.70 5.05
CA GLU A 305 -10.49 -9.45 5.79
C GLU A 305 -11.29 -8.44 4.96
N LEU A 306 -10.93 -8.22 3.70
CA LEU A 306 -11.63 -7.28 2.82
C LEU A 306 -12.75 -7.94 2.02
N TRP A 307 -12.62 -9.20 1.65
CA TRP A 307 -13.70 -9.93 0.99
C TRP A 307 -15.02 -9.87 1.79
N ASN A 308 -14.94 -10.10 3.10
CA ASN A 308 -16.10 -10.04 3.99
C ASN A 308 -16.66 -8.62 4.21
N VAL A 309 -15.86 -7.58 3.98
CA VAL A 309 -16.34 -6.18 4.03
C VAL A 309 -17.24 -5.85 2.84
N THR A 310 -16.99 -6.47 1.70
CA THR A 310 -17.75 -6.22 0.45
C THR A 310 -19.11 -6.95 0.42
N THR A 311 -19.41 -7.79 1.41
CA THR A 311 -20.67 -8.57 1.48
C THR A 311 -21.57 -8.10 2.61
N LYS A 312 -22.87 -8.42 2.53
CA LYS A 312 -23.81 -8.26 3.66
C LYS A 312 -23.71 -9.41 4.66
N GLU A 313 -23.39 -10.60 4.21
CA GLU A 313 -23.24 -11.81 4.99
C GLU A 313 -21.77 -12.13 5.20
N GLU A 314 -21.40 -12.50 6.42
CA GLU A 314 -20.06 -12.97 6.73
C GLU A 314 -19.96 -14.42 6.29
N GLU A 315 -19.01 -14.72 5.41
CA GLU A 315 -18.71 -16.10 5.02
C GLU A 315 -17.79 -16.75 6.06
N ASP A 316 -18.03 -18.03 6.36
CA ASP A 316 -17.11 -18.83 7.15
C ASP A 316 -15.83 -19.09 6.34
N PHE A 317 -14.70 -18.67 6.89
CA PHE A 317 -13.38 -18.80 6.28
C PHE A 317 -12.46 -19.78 7.01
N ALA A 318 -12.87 -20.29 8.17
CA ALA A 318 -12.03 -21.14 9.01
C ALA A 318 -11.50 -22.37 8.28
N HIS A 319 -12.32 -22.98 7.43
CA HIS A 319 -11.94 -24.17 6.66
C HIS A 319 -10.87 -23.89 5.60
N TYR A 320 -10.71 -22.63 5.12
CA TYR A 320 -9.61 -22.24 4.22
C TYR A 320 -8.31 -22.01 4.98
N LEU A 321 -8.38 -21.67 6.27
CA LEU A 321 -7.21 -21.46 7.12
C LEU A 321 -6.66 -22.74 7.77
N ASN A 322 -7.48 -23.79 7.82
CA ASN A 322 -7.12 -25.08 8.42
C ASN A 322 -6.31 -25.99 7.47
N ILE A 323 -5.76 -25.44 6.39
CA ILE A 323 -4.90 -26.18 5.46
C ILE A 323 -3.50 -26.18 6.03
N CYS A 324 -3.03 -27.38 6.42
CA CYS A 324 -1.67 -27.57 6.89
C CYS A 324 -0.81 -28.04 5.70
N HIS A 325 -0.06 -27.12 5.12
CA HIS A 325 0.95 -27.41 4.10
C HIS A 325 2.30 -26.93 4.61
N LYS A 326 3.28 -27.84 4.70
CA LYS A 326 4.63 -27.53 5.15
C LYS A 326 5.59 -27.69 3.98
N ALA A 327 6.43 -26.69 3.75
CA ALA A 327 7.55 -26.80 2.84
C ALA A 327 8.83 -26.59 3.66
N GLU A 328 9.70 -27.59 3.67
CA GLU A 328 10.97 -27.46 4.38
C GLU A 328 11.78 -26.31 3.82
N SER A 329 12.15 -25.40 4.72
CA SER A 329 12.93 -24.21 4.41
C SER A 329 13.53 -23.64 5.69
N GLU A 330 14.64 -22.96 5.56
CA GLU A 330 15.25 -22.20 6.64
C GLU A 330 14.65 -20.80 6.74
N GLY A 331 14.89 -20.16 7.88
CA GLY A 331 14.44 -18.79 8.14
C GLY A 331 13.01 -18.67 8.65
N PHE A 332 12.56 -17.44 8.76
CA PHE A 332 11.28 -17.05 9.34
C PHE A 332 10.53 -16.09 8.40
N VAL A 333 9.23 -16.32 8.28
CA VAL A 333 8.35 -15.64 7.33
C VAL A 333 7.13 -15.13 8.07
N GLN A 334 6.83 -13.85 7.94
CA GLN A 334 5.67 -13.23 8.59
C GLN A 334 4.94 -12.30 7.63
N PRO A 335 3.94 -12.79 6.87
CA PRO A 335 3.05 -11.92 6.14
C PRO A 335 2.19 -11.11 7.11
N PHE A 336 2.05 -9.82 6.87
CA PHE A 336 1.24 -8.92 7.68
C PHE A 336 0.50 -7.89 6.84
N ASN A 337 -0.54 -7.31 7.41
CA ASN A 337 -1.31 -6.24 6.76
C ASN A 337 -1.13 -4.93 7.52
N ASP A 338 -1.16 -3.82 6.78
CA ASP A 338 -1.46 -2.51 7.33
C ASP A 338 -2.91 -2.14 7.06
N ASN A 339 -3.53 -1.44 8.01
CA ASN A 339 -4.95 -1.11 7.96
C ASN A 339 -5.14 0.36 8.36
N PRO A 340 -5.62 1.21 7.45
CA PRO A 340 -5.79 2.65 7.72
C PRO A 340 -6.81 2.96 8.83
N LEU A 341 -7.61 1.97 9.24
CA LEU A 341 -8.61 2.07 10.32
C LEU A 341 -8.09 1.59 11.67
N SER A 342 -6.84 1.11 11.73
CA SER A 342 -6.15 0.77 12.98
C SER A 342 -5.55 2.02 13.61
N GLU A 343 -5.37 1.99 14.93
CA GLU A 343 -4.56 3.00 15.63
C GLU A 343 -3.07 2.79 15.39
N GLU A 344 -2.66 1.52 15.17
CA GLU A 344 -1.30 1.15 14.79
C GLU A 344 -1.02 1.49 13.32
N ARG A 345 0.19 1.98 13.08
CA ARG A 345 0.75 2.22 11.74
C ARG A 345 1.76 1.13 11.45
N THR A 346 1.22 -0.04 11.13
CA THR A 346 1.97 -1.29 11.14
C THR A 346 3.17 -1.26 10.20
N ALA A 347 2.97 -0.85 8.95
CA ALA A 347 4.05 -0.77 7.97
C ALA A 347 5.09 0.30 8.34
N GLU A 348 4.67 1.48 8.80
CA GLU A 348 5.58 2.53 9.25
C GLU A 348 6.42 2.06 10.45
N ASN A 349 5.80 1.39 11.44
CA ASN A 349 6.49 0.85 12.60
C ASN A 349 7.49 -0.25 12.23
N VAL A 350 7.15 -1.11 11.26
CA VAL A 350 8.08 -2.11 10.72
C VAL A 350 9.29 -1.42 10.10
N TYR A 351 9.08 -0.42 9.25
CA TYR A 351 10.18 0.32 8.63
C TYR A 351 11.03 1.07 9.66
N LEU A 352 10.41 1.74 10.65
CA LEU A 352 11.13 2.43 11.72
C LEU A 352 12.01 1.47 12.52
N ASN A 353 11.51 0.28 12.82
CA ASN A 353 12.29 -0.75 13.52
C ASN A 353 13.45 -1.27 12.66
N LEU A 354 13.24 -1.54 11.37
CA LEU A 354 14.32 -1.94 10.45
C LEU A 354 15.42 -0.87 10.36
N ILE A 355 15.02 0.41 10.25
CA ILE A 355 15.96 1.53 10.23
C ILE A 355 16.72 1.66 11.57
N ALA A 356 16.03 1.43 12.69
CA ALA A 356 16.63 1.56 14.02
C ALA A 356 17.64 0.46 14.32
N GLN A 357 17.38 -0.78 13.89
CA GLN A 357 18.25 -1.92 14.15
C GLN A 357 19.39 -2.07 13.13
N ALA A 358 19.35 -1.40 11.97
CA ALA A 358 20.40 -1.47 10.97
C ALA A 358 21.77 -1.09 11.56
N GLU A 359 22.78 -1.94 11.35
CA GLU A 359 24.14 -1.78 11.84
C GLU A 359 25.14 -1.46 10.71
N LYS A 360 24.97 -2.06 9.53
CA LYS A 360 25.92 -1.97 8.40
C LYS A 360 25.29 -1.33 7.17
N THR A 361 24.17 -1.89 6.70
CA THR A 361 23.54 -1.52 5.43
C THR A 361 22.04 -1.43 5.55
N LEU A 362 21.45 -0.44 4.87
CA LEU A 362 20.01 -0.32 4.74
C LEU A 362 19.66 0.10 3.32
N TYR A 363 19.11 -0.82 2.52
CA TYR A 363 18.77 -0.58 1.13
C TYR A 363 17.25 -0.56 0.96
N ILE A 364 16.75 0.47 0.29
CA ILE A 364 15.32 0.72 0.14
C ILE A 364 15.01 1.01 -1.33
N THR A 365 13.94 0.41 -1.86
CA THR A 365 13.31 0.86 -3.10
C THR A 365 11.89 1.35 -2.81
N THR A 366 11.50 2.45 -3.42
CA THR A 366 10.13 2.97 -3.37
C THR A 366 9.83 3.85 -4.58
N PRO A 367 8.64 3.74 -5.18
CA PRO A 367 8.24 4.63 -6.27
C PRO A 367 8.02 6.07 -5.80
N TYR A 368 7.65 6.26 -4.53
CA TYR A 368 7.34 7.55 -3.93
C TYR A 368 8.01 7.69 -2.57
N LEU A 369 8.91 8.66 -2.44
CA LEU A 369 9.61 8.96 -1.19
C LEU A 369 8.99 10.21 -0.56
N ILE A 370 7.87 10.03 0.14
CA ILE A 370 7.07 11.10 0.76
C ILE A 370 6.84 10.71 2.23
N ILE A 371 7.93 10.67 2.97
CA ILE A 371 8.04 10.08 4.30
C ILE A 371 7.66 11.04 5.43
N THR A 372 7.30 10.46 6.57
CA THR A 372 7.06 11.20 7.81
C THR A 372 8.35 11.83 8.35
N ASP A 373 8.18 12.78 9.27
CA ASP A 373 9.34 13.39 9.95
C ASP A 373 10.07 12.36 10.81
N GLU A 374 9.34 11.40 11.40
CA GLU A 374 9.85 10.27 12.16
C GLU A 374 10.77 9.39 11.29
N MET A 375 10.28 8.94 10.14
CA MET A 375 11.07 8.15 9.19
C MET A 375 12.28 8.93 8.66
N SER A 376 12.07 10.21 8.30
CA SER A 376 13.15 11.08 7.84
C SER A 376 14.24 11.25 8.90
N ARG A 377 13.86 11.40 10.17
CA ARG A 377 14.78 11.49 11.30
C ARG A 377 15.52 10.17 11.53
N ALA A 378 14.81 9.04 11.49
CA ALA A 378 15.38 7.71 11.68
C ALA A 378 16.43 7.38 10.60
N LEU A 379 16.13 7.61 9.31
CA LEU A 379 17.06 7.40 8.18
C LEU A 379 18.34 8.24 8.33
N ARG A 380 18.20 9.53 8.68
CA ARG A 380 19.33 10.41 8.91
C ARG A 380 20.18 9.97 10.11
N LEU A 381 19.56 9.47 11.16
CA LEU A 381 20.24 8.96 12.35
C LEU A 381 21.01 7.68 12.02
N ALA A 382 20.41 6.75 11.25
CA ALA A 382 21.08 5.54 10.79
C ALA A 382 22.35 5.89 9.99
N ALA A 383 22.25 6.79 9.00
CA ALA A 383 23.42 7.24 8.23
C ALA A 383 24.50 7.87 9.13
N LYS A 384 24.13 8.67 10.15
CA LYS A 384 25.07 9.25 11.11
C LYS A 384 25.73 8.25 12.06
N ARG A 385 25.06 7.10 12.30
CA ARG A 385 25.66 5.97 13.03
C ARG A 385 26.69 5.20 12.20
N GLY A 386 26.82 5.52 10.90
CA GLY A 386 27.75 4.85 9.99
C GLY A 386 27.09 3.76 9.12
N VAL A 387 25.76 3.61 9.17
CA VAL A 387 25.04 2.69 8.29
C VAL A 387 25.07 3.23 6.86
N ASP A 388 25.39 2.38 5.88
CA ASP A 388 25.29 2.71 4.46
C ASP A 388 23.81 2.67 4.04
N VAL A 389 23.14 3.82 4.16
CA VAL A 389 21.71 3.96 3.81
C VAL A 389 21.60 4.38 2.35
N ARG A 390 20.99 3.52 1.52
CA ARG A 390 20.76 3.77 0.10
C ARG A 390 19.28 3.66 -0.26
N ILE A 391 18.78 4.67 -0.97
CA ILE A 391 17.38 4.72 -1.40
C ILE A 391 17.32 4.83 -2.93
N ILE A 392 16.60 3.91 -3.57
CA ILE A 392 16.36 3.93 -5.02
C ILE A 392 14.92 4.42 -5.27
N THR A 393 14.79 5.39 -6.16
CA THR A 393 13.52 5.93 -6.63
C THR A 393 13.48 5.91 -8.17
N PRO A 394 12.32 6.11 -8.82
CA PRO A 394 12.25 6.16 -10.27
C PRO A 394 13.13 7.26 -10.90
N GLY A 395 13.71 6.97 -12.05
CA GLY A 395 14.36 7.98 -12.90
C GLY A 395 13.37 8.64 -13.86
N ILE A 396 12.39 7.88 -14.36
CA ILE A 396 11.30 8.38 -15.21
C ILE A 396 9.99 8.28 -14.42
N PRO A 397 9.31 9.39 -14.08
CA PRO A 397 8.13 9.37 -13.23
C PRO A 397 6.83 9.02 -13.99
N ASP A 398 5.92 8.33 -13.33
CA ASP A 398 4.53 8.15 -13.77
C ASP A 398 3.68 9.42 -13.53
N LYS A 399 3.94 10.14 -12.43
CA LYS A 399 3.23 11.36 -11.99
C LYS A 399 4.22 12.48 -11.66
N LYS A 400 4.30 13.48 -12.53
CA LYS A 400 5.28 14.59 -12.42
C LYS A 400 5.20 15.36 -11.09
N VAL A 401 3.98 15.59 -10.57
CA VAL A 401 3.78 16.32 -9.30
C VAL A 401 4.28 15.49 -8.12
N VAL A 402 3.90 14.21 -8.04
CA VAL A 402 4.34 13.29 -6.99
C VAL A 402 5.86 13.15 -6.99
N PHE A 403 6.46 13.11 -8.17
CA PHE A 403 7.91 13.06 -8.30
C PHE A 403 8.60 14.35 -7.84
N ALA A 404 8.01 15.51 -8.09
CA ALA A 404 8.52 16.78 -7.57
C ALA A 404 8.47 16.83 -6.04
N ILE A 405 7.41 16.27 -5.42
CA ILE A 405 7.30 16.09 -3.98
C ILE A 405 8.37 15.12 -3.48
N THR A 406 8.53 13.96 -4.08
CA THR A 406 9.59 12.97 -3.77
C THR A 406 10.96 13.64 -3.74
N ARG A 407 11.33 14.35 -4.80
CA ARG A 407 12.62 15.06 -4.89
C ARG A 407 12.79 16.15 -3.84
N SER A 408 11.71 16.68 -3.29
CA SER A 408 11.78 17.67 -2.21
C SER A 408 12.37 17.11 -0.91
N TYR A 409 12.30 15.78 -0.69
CA TYR A 409 12.87 15.10 0.47
C TYR A 409 14.36 14.79 0.32
N TYR A 410 14.88 14.70 -0.92
CA TYR A 410 16.28 14.31 -1.17
C TYR A 410 17.29 15.16 -0.45
N SER A 411 17.17 16.49 -0.55
CA SER A 411 18.14 17.42 0.02
C SER A 411 18.25 17.29 1.55
N GLY A 412 17.14 17.02 2.24
CA GLY A 412 17.12 16.81 3.69
C GLY A 412 17.83 15.52 4.11
N LEU A 413 17.75 14.48 3.29
CA LEU A 413 18.38 13.18 3.52
C LEU A 413 19.85 13.18 3.07
N ALA A 414 20.13 13.64 1.84
CA ALA A 414 21.46 13.62 1.24
C ALA A 414 22.48 14.41 2.06
N ARG A 415 22.11 15.59 2.58
CA ARG A 415 22.99 16.39 3.46
C ARG A 415 23.35 15.72 4.79
N GLN A 416 22.67 14.66 5.15
CA GLN A 416 22.88 13.92 6.39
C GLN A 416 23.48 12.52 6.17
N GLY A 417 23.96 12.25 4.94
CA GLY A 417 24.67 11.03 4.60
C GLY A 417 23.86 9.92 3.99
N VAL A 418 22.53 10.09 3.79
CA VAL A 418 21.73 9.13 3.06
C VAL A 418 22.00 9.24 1.56
N ARG A 419 22.31 8.12 0.91
CA ARG A 419 22.62 8.06 -0.52
C ARG A 419 21.36 7.85 -1.34
N ILE A 420 21.15 8.70 -2.34
CA ILE A 420 19.94 8.69 -3.19
C ILE A 420 20.31 8.29 -4.62
N TYR A 421 19.57 7.32 -5.13
CA TYR A 421 19.73 6.77 -6.46
C TYR A 421 18.45 6.92 -7.28
N GLU A 422 18.55 7.31 -8.55
CA GLU A 422 17.46 7.34 -9.50
C GLU A 422 17.64 6.21 -10.53
N TYR A 423 16.65 5.32 -10.66
CA TYR A 423 16.66 4.21 -11.60
C TYR A 423 16.55 4.71 -13.04
N THR A 424 17.66 4.77 -13.75
CA THR A 424 17.75 5.44 -15.06
C THR A 424 17.01 4.74 -16.20
N PRO A 425 16.87 3.40 -16.24
CA PRO A 425 16.15 2.74 -17.34
C PRO A 425 14.66 3.05 -17.37
N GLY A 426 14.06 3.53 -16.25
CA GLY A 426 12.63 3.77 -16.23
C GLY A 426 12.01 4.02 -14.87
N PHE A 427 10.89 3.32 -14.61
CA PHE A 427 10.09 3.45 -13.40
C PHE A 427 10.33 2.29 -12.45
N CYS A 428 11.00 2.53 -11.34
CA CYS A 428 11.14 1.54 -10.25
C CYS A 428 9.92 1.61 -9.35
N HIS A 429 9.07 0.57 -9.43
CA HIS A 429 7.84 0.46 -8.65
C HIS A 429 7.97 -0.53 -7.48
N ALA A 430 9.12 -1.20 -7.31
CA ALA A 430 9.37 -2.11 -6.20
C ALA A 430 9.28 -1.39 -4.84
N LYS A 431 8.74 -2.07 -3.83
CA LYS A 431 8.66 -1.61 -2.45
C LYS A 431 9.30 -2.68 -1.58
N GLN A 432 10.52 -2.40 -1.19
CA GLN A 432 11.30 -3.33 -0.40
C GLN A 432 12.35 -2.60 0.45
N CYS A 433 12.64 -3.19 1.59
CA CYS A 433 13.65 -2.74 2.53
C CYS A 433 14.51 -3.92 2.93
N LEU A 434 15.81 -3.83 2.72
CA LEU A 434 16.80 -4.84 3.12
C LEU A 434 17.72 -4.24 4.16
N CYS A 435 17.78 -4.87 5.33
CA CYS A 435 18.60 -4.47 6.47
C CYS A 435 19.69 -5.51 6.70
N ASP A 436 20.95 -5.09 6.64
CA ASP A 436 22.18 -5.84 6.90
C ASP A 436 22.33 -7.17 6.10
N GLY A 437 21.52 -7.38 5.07
CA GLY A 437 21.49 -8.63 4.29
C GLY A 437 20.86 -9.81 5.04
N GLU A 438 20.21 -9.58 6.19
CA GLU A 438 19.67 -10.62 7.07
C GLU A 438 18.16 -10.55 7.26
N ILE A 439 17.59 -9.33 7.26
CA ILE A 439 16.16 -9.10 7.46
C ILE A 439 15.62 -8.21 6.34
N ALA A 440 14.45 -8.55 5.82
CA ALA A 440 13.85 -7.82 4.71
C ALA A 440 12.33 -7.66 4.89
N SER A 441 11.80 -6.53 4.40
CA SER A 441 10.37 -6.33 4.17
C SER A 441 10.12 -6.07 2.70
N ILE A 442 9.14 -6.76 2.12
CA ILE A 442 8.75 -6.65 0.72
C ILE A 442 7.23 -6.80 0.59
N GLY A 443 6.62 -5.94 -0.21
CA GLY A 443 5.17 -6.02 -0.42
C GLY A 443 4.59 -4.87 -1.22
N SER A 444 3.44 -4.37 -0.77
CA SER A 444 2.69 -3.33 -1.45
C SER A 444 2.92 -1.92 -0.88
N SER A 445 3.50 -1.78 0.32
CA SER A 445 3.61 -0.53 1.07
C SER A 445 4.70 0.40 0.51
N ASN A 446 4.29 1.53 -0.05
CA ASN A 446 5.22 2.60 -0.44
C ASN A 446 5.71 3.38 0.79
N PHE A 447 6.82 4.09 0.63
CA PHE A 447 7.30 5.09 1.58
C PHE A 447 6.60 6.42 1.37
N ASP A 448 5.25 6.42 1.44
CA ASP A 448 4.43 7.62 1.30
C ASP A 448 3.23 7.64 2.25
N TYR A 449 2.68 8.85 2.50
CA TYR A 449 1.54 9.02 3.41
C TYR A 449 0.30 8.24 2.96
N ARG A 450 0.11 8.06 1.66
CA ARG A 450 -1.07 7.38 1.15
C ARG A 450 -1.04 5.90 1.51
N SER A 451 0.08 5.22 1.32
CA SER A 451 0.28 3.83 1.76
C SER A 451 0.18 3.70 3.28
N LEU A 452 0.94 4.52 4.01
CA LEU A 452 1.10 4.36 5.47
C LEU A 452 -0.13 4.81 6.29
N TYR A 453 -1.06 5.61 5.70
CA TYR A 453 -2.18 6.19 6.46
C TYR A 453 -3.56 5.98 5.85
N HIS A 454 -3.65 5.64 4.56
CA HIS A 454 -4.94 5.63 3.85
C HIS A 454 -5.25 4.31 3.14
N HIS A 455 -4.24 3.48 2.84
CA HIS A 455 -4.45 2.24 2.11
C HIS A 455 -4.46 1.03 3.02
N PHE A 456 -5.18 -0.01 2.59
CA PHE A 456 -4.96 -1.37 3.06
C PHE A 456 -3.76 -1.92 2.27
N GLU A 457 -2.72 -2.31 2.98
CA GLU A 457 -1.47 -2.82 2.41
C GLU A 457 -1.19 -4.22 2.92
N ASN A 458 -0.33 -4.96 2.21
CA ASN A 458 0.22 -6.22 2.69
C ASN A 458 1.70 -6.32 2.36
N ASP A 459 2.48 -6.73 3.34
CA ASP A 459 3.91 -6.94 3.21
C ASP A 459 4.29 -8.28 3.85
N VAL A 460 5.51 -8.74 3.58
CA VAL A 460 6.10 -9.94 4.19
C VAL A 460 7.42 -9.56 4.82
N LEU A 461 7.54 -9.80 6.12
CA LEU A 461 8.78 -9.70 6.85
C LEU A 461 9.51 -11.05 6.78
N LEU A 462 10.80 -11.01 6.43
CA LEU A 462 11.66 -12.18 6.24
C LEU A 462 12.89 -12.04 7.12
N TYR A 463 13.33 -13.16 7.71
CA TYR A 463 14.62 -13.26 8.40
C TYR A 463 15.25 -14.62 8.10
N GLY A 464 16.55 -14.60 7.70
CA GLY A 464 17.34 -15.82 7.48
C GLY A 464 16.86 -16.72 6.33
N CYS A 465 16.05 -16.20 5.40
CA CYS A 465 15.56 -16.93 4.23
C CYS A 465 16.51 -16.77 3.04
N ASP A 466 16.66 -17.80 2.20
CA ASP A 466 17.45 -17.74 0.96
C ASP A 466 17.04 -16.61 0.03
N ALA A 467 15.74 -16.30 -0.01
CA ALA A 467 15.18 -15.20 -0.79
C ALA A 467 15.81 -13.83 -0.47
N ILE A 468 16.36 -13.63 0.73
CA ILE A 468 17.08 -12.40 1.12
C ILE A 468 18.38 -12.28 0.35
N GLY A 469 19.09 -13.40 0.12
CA GLY A 469 20.28 -13.44 -0.72
C GLY A 469 19.99 -13.08 -2.18
N ASP A 470 18.85 -13.56 -2.73
CA ASP A 470 18.40 -13.20 -4.08
C ASP A 470 18.08 -11.70 -4.16
N MET A 471 17.39 -11.16 -3.16
CA MET A 471 17.08 -9.74 -3.05
C MET A 471 18.34 -8.88 -2.95
N ALA A 472 19.35 -9.30 -2.19
CA ALA A 472 20.62 -8.58 -2.08
C ALA A 472 21.33 -8.51 -3.45
N ARG A 473 21.37 -9.62 -4.20
CA ARG A 473 21.91 -9.64 -5.57
C ARG A 473 21.14 -8.73 -6.53
N ASP A 474 19.82 -8.69 -6.40
CA ASP A 474 18.98 -7.77 -7.21
C ASP A 474 19.28 -6.31 -6.88
N PHE A 475 19.53 -5.95 -5.61
CA PHE A 475 19.96 -4.60 -5.24
C PHE A 475 21.30 -4.22 -5.87
N ASP A 476 22.27 -5.14 -5.92
CA ASP A 476 23.57 -4.87 -6.56
C ASP A 476 23.39 -4.60 -8.06
N VAL A 477 22.56 -5.37 -8.74
CA VAL A 477 22.20 -5.13 -10.14
C VAL A 477 21.51 -3.78 -10.30
N LEU A 478 20.54 -3.46 -9.44
CA LEU A 478 19.81 -2.19 -9.48
C LEU A 478 20.73 -0.99 -9.29
N PHE A 479 21.68 -1.03 -8.32
CA PHE A 479 22.63 0.08 -8.13
C PHE A 479 23.49 0.32 -9.36
N SER A 480 23.85 -0.72 -10.11
CA SER A 480 24.60 -0.57 -11.37
C SER A 480 23.79 0.10 -12.49
N GLN A 481 22.46 0.04 -12.41
CA GLN A 481 21.52 0.64 -13.38
C GLN A 481 21.03 2.03 -12.94
N CYS A 482 21.41 2.49 -11.75
CA CYS A 482 20.97 3.76 -11.21
C CYS A 482 22.02 4.86 -11.37
N SER A 483 21.55 6.10 -11.42
CA SER A 483 22.41 7.27 -11.24
C SER A 483 22.37 7.72 -9.79
N GLU A 484 23.53 7.81 -9.12
CA GLU A 484 23.61 8.40 -7.79
C GLU A 484 23.49 9.93 -7.89
N VAL A 485 22.46 10.48 -7.25
CA VAL A 485 22.17 11.92 -7.27
C VAL A 485 22.47 12.61 -5.94
N THR A 486 23.06 11.92 -4.99
CA THR A 486 23.34 12.39 -3.62
C THR A 486 24.07 13.73 -3.62
N GLN A 487 25.19 13.84 -4.38
CA GLN A 487 26.01 15.04 -4.41
C GLN A 487 25.25 16.25 -4.94
N ARG A 488 24.42 16.08 -5.98
CA ARG A 488 23.59 17.13 -6.55
C ARG A 488 22.63 17.76 -5.53
N TYR A 489 22.09 16.96 -4.61
CA TYR A 489 21.11 17.41 -3.62
C TYR A 489 21.75 17.78 -2.27
N SER A 490 23.00 17.41 -2.00
CA SER A 490 23.72 17.76 -0.78
C SER A 490 24.22 19.23 -0.78
N THR A 491 24.54 19.80 -1.93
CA THR A 491 25.10 21.16 -2.08
C THR A 491 24.09 22.29 -1.87
N GLY A 492 22.81 21.95 -1.69
CA GLY A 492 21.75 22.92 -1.41
C GLY A 492 21.08 23.46 -2.67
N SER A 493 19.81 23.79 -2.54
CA SER A 493 18.99 24.42 -3.58
C SER A 493 18.83 25.93 -3.35
N GLY A 494 18.59 26.69 -4.41
CA GLY A 494 18.29 28.12 -4.31
C GLY A 494 17.04 28.42 -3.46
N ALA A 495 16.95 29.63 -2.91
CA ALA A 495 15.86 29.99 -1.99
C ALA A 495 14.44 29.79 -2.58
N ILE A 496 14.26 30.14 -3.86
CA ILE A 496 12.97 29.99 -4.56
C ILE A 496 12.57 28.50 -4.67
N LEU A 497 13.51 27.62 -5.04
CA LEU A 497 13.23 26.19 -5.12
C LEU A 497 12.90 25.61 -3.75
N ARG A 498 13.59 26.04 -2.69
CA ARG A 498 13.26 25.63 -1.31
C ARG A 498 11.87 26.04 -0.89
N MET A 499 11.46 27.29 -1.18
CA MET A 499 10.12 27.77 -0.90
C MET A 499 9.05 26.94 -1.64
N TRP A 500 9.28 26.65 -2.92
CA TRP A 500 8.39 25.80 -3.70
C TRP A 500 8.29 24.37 -3.14
N GLN A 501 9.41 23.80 -2.72
CA GLN A 501 9.45 22.50 -2.06
C GLN A 501 8.68 22.47 -0.73
N CYS A 502 8.74 23.56 0.06
CA CYS A 502 7.93 23.68 1.28
C CYS A 502 6.43 23.71 0.98
N ILE A 503 6.02 24.45 -0.06
CA ILE A 503 4.61 24.47 -0.50
C ILE A 503 4.17 23.06 -0.94
N LEU A 504 4.96 22.38 -1.75
CA LEU A 504 4.65 21.01 -2.19
C LEU A 504 4.51 20.04 -1.00
N ARG A 505 5.39 20.15 0.00
CA ARG A 505 5.31 19.30 1.21
C ARG A 505 4.08 19.54 2.07
N LEU A 506 3.53 20.75 2.06
CA LEU A 506 2.27 21.03 2.76
C LEU A 506 1.12 20.16 2.23
N PHE A 507 1.15 19.83 0.94
CA PHE A 507 0.15 18.98 0.30
C PHE A 507 0.55 17.49 0.28
N ALA A 508 1.74 17.13 0.74
CA ALA A 508 2.23 15.75 0.75
C ALA A 508 1.27 14.73 1.40
N PRO A 509 0.59 15.06 2.54
CA PRO A 509 -0.37 14.14 3.15
C PRO A 509 -1.66 13.93 2.35
N LEU A 510 -1.89 14.71 1.31
CA LEU A 510 -3.09 14.63 0.47
C LEU A 510 -2.84 13.85 -0.84
N VAL A 511 -1.58 13.55 -1.14
CA VAL A 511 -1.09 12.91 -2.40
C VAL A 511 -0.63 11.45 -2.20
#